data_9fb22f2d2f85ed6927dd867baef1b05f
#
_entry.id   9fb22f2d2f85ed6927dd867baef1b05f
#
_cell.length_a   1.000
_cell.length_b   1.000
_cell.length_c   1.000
_cell.angle_alpha   90.00
_cell.angle_beta   90.00
_cell.angle_gamma   90.00
#
_symmetry.space_group_name_H-M   'P 1'
#
loop_
_entity.id
_entity.type
_entity.pdbx_description
1 polymer ?
#
loop_
_entity_poly.entity_id
_entity_poly.type
_entity_poly.pdbx_seq_one_letter_code
_entity_poly.pdbx_strand_id
1 'polypeptide(L)'
;KARSLKTVGGSAAANMFESYDYESEDEILKLIIKSDTHGSSDAIRQALETLGKKNKRIASRFRIISNSVGELTEKDVLASEDFGALLVSFNAKIERSALLVASQRDIKILSHKIIYHLVDDIEKEVISMIKKVKVFEQVGKAKVLKVFKMKGRGVIAGCSITDGLFS
;
A
#
# COMPACT_ATOMS: atom_id res chain seq x y z
N LYS A 1 -50.04 -22.45 -9.20
CA LYS A 1 -49.80 -21.01 -8.94
C LYS A 1 -48.31 -20.74 -9.15
N ALA A 2 -47.94 -20.36 -10.36
CA ALA A 2 -46.57 -19.96 -10.72
C ALA A 2 -46.34 -18.53 -10.22
N ARG A 3 -45.32 -18.32 -9.37
CA ARG A 3 -44.87 -16.98 -8.97
C ARG A 3 -43.81 -16.50 -9.94
N SER A 4 -44.17 -15.49 -10.71
CA SER A 4 -43.33 -14.70 -11.60
C SER A 4 -42.21 -14.06 -10.81
N LEU A 5 -40.94 -14.38 -11.12
CA LEU A 5 -39.78 -13.68 -10.67
C LEU A 5 -39.54 -12.48 -11.61
N LYS A 6 -39.80 -11.28 -11.12
CA LYS A 6 -39.47 -10.03 -11.75
C LYS A 6 -37.95 -9.93 -11.93
N THR A 7 -37.49 -9.82 -13.15
CA THR A 7 -36.16 -9.38 -13.56
C THR A 7 -35.94 -7.95 -13.03
N VAL A 8 -35.07 -7.81 -12.02
CA VAL A 8 -34.58 -6.50 -11.58
C VAL A 8 -33.46 -6.09 -12.54
N GLY A 9 -33.66 -4.93 -13.14
CA GLY A 9 -32.85 -4.39 -14.22
C GLY A 9 -31.38 -4.19 -13.86
N GLY A 10 -30.54 -4.46 -14.84
CA GLY A 10 -29.08 -4.46 -14.75
C GLY A 10 -28.43 -3.09 -14.76
N SER A 11 -28.66 -2.23 -13.80
CA SER A 11 -27.86 -1.02 -13.61
C SER A 11 -27.22 -0.92 -12.23
N ALA A 12 -27.68 -1.66 -11.24
CA ALA A 12 -27.11 -1.66 -9.89
C ALA A 12 -25.88 -2.55 -9.73
N ALA A 13 -25.71 -3.58 -10.57
CA ALA A 13 -24.58 -4.49 -10.50
C ALA A 13 -23.29 -3.91 -11.10
N ALA A 14 -23.39 -2.96 -12.04
CA ALA A 14 -22.23 -2.32 -12.66
C ALA A 14 -21.55 -1.30 -11.72
N ASN A 15 -22.33 -0.66 -10.83
CA ASN A 15 -21.78 0.34 -9.90
C ASN A 15 -21.25 -0.28 -8.59
N MET A 16 -21.47 -1.56 -8.38
CA MET A 16 -21.00 -2.26 -7.17
C MET A 16 -19.56 -2.81 -7.32
N PHE A 17 -19.02 -2.81 -8.53
CA PHE A 17 -17.63 -3.24 -8.82
C PHE A 17 -16.62 -2.09 -8.82
N GLU A 18 -17.06 -0.84 -8.73
CA GLU A 18 -16.18 0.34 -8.76
C GLU A 18 -15.63 0.76 -7.38
N SER A 19 -15.95 0.08 -6.29
CA SER A 19 -15.54 0.50 -4.96
C SER A 19 -14.92 -0.60 -4.07
N TYR A 20 -14.48 -1.69 -4.63
CA TYR A 20 -13.53 -2.56 -3.93
C TYR A 20 -12.11 -2.13 -4.31
N ASP A 21 -11.66 -0.99 -3.78
CA ASP A 21 -10.26 -0.79 -3.47
C ASP A 21 -9.91 -1.87 -2.45
N TYR A 22 -9.47 -3.02 -2.92
CA TYR A 22 -8.77 -4.01 -2.11
C TYR A 22 -7.47 -3.34 -1.68
N GLU A 23 -7.52 -2.58 -0.59
CA GLU A 23 -6.33 -2.16 0.14
C GLU A 23 -5.75 -3.44 0.75
N SER A 24 -4.90 -4.13 0.00
CA SER A 24 -4.08 -5.18 0.58
C SER A 24 -3.23 -4.53 1.67
N GLU A 25 -3.21 -5.08 2.87
CA GLU A 25 -2.36 -4.59 3.98
C GLU A 25 -0.87 -4.55 3.59
N ASP A 26 -0.48 -5.27 2.54
CA ASP A 26 0.86 -5.31 1.97
C ASP A 26 1.28 -4.01 1.22
N GLU A 27 0.34 -3.09 0.97
CA GLU A 27 0.60 -1.82 0.27
C GLU A 27 0.76 -0.62 1.20
N ILE A 28 0.82 -0.83 2.52
CA ILE A 28 1.00 0.22 3.51
C ILE A 28 2.48 0.30 3.90
N LEU A 29 3.11 1.46 3.67
CA LEU A 29 4.45 1.75 4.15
C LEU A 29 4.43 1.92 5.67
N LYS A 30 5.04 0.99 6.37
CA LYS A 30 5.20 1.03 7.82
C LYS A 30 6.47 1.81 8.15
N LEU A 31 6.41 2.69 9.16
CA LEU A 31 7.51 3.56 9.55
C LEU A 31 7.89 3.32 11.01
N ILE A 32 9.18 3.15 11.26
CA ILE A 32 9.78 3.21 12.60
C ILE A 32 10.68 4.44 12.64
N ILE A 33 10.38 5.39 13.52
CA ILE A 33 11.02 6.70 13.57
C ILE A 33 11.80 6.84 14.87
N LYS A 34 13.07 7.21 14.76
CA LYS A 34 13.93 7.64 15.87
C LYS A 34 14.31 9.11 15.70
N SER A 35 14.17 9.88 16.76
CA SER A 35 14.50 11.31 16.78
C SER A 35 15.39 11.67 17.98
N ASP A 36 16.05 12.82 17.89
CA ASP A 36 16.91 13.33 18.97
C ASP A 36 16.11 13.83 20.18
N THR A 37 14.91 14.39 19.93
CA THR A 37 14.08 15.00 20.97
C THR A 37 12.60 14.71 20.75
N HIS A 38 11.79 14.89 21.81
CA HIS A 38 10.33 14.80 21.73
C HIS A 38 9.73 15.85 20.78
N GLY A 39 10.29 17.07 20.79
CA GLY A 39 9.83 18.13 19.87
C GLY A 39 10.04 17.75 18.41
N SER A 40 11.18 17.13 18.06
CA SER A 40 11.44 16.62 16.72
C SER A 40 10.46 15.50 16.35
N SER A 41 10.18 14.60 17.28
CA SER A 41 9.20 13.52 17.14
C SER A 41 7.80 14.05 16.80
N ASP A 42 7.33 15.05 17.55
CA ASP A 42 6.04 15.67 17.32
C ASP A 42 5.98 16.46 16.01
N ALA A 43 7.06 17.18 15.69
CA ALA A 43 7.17 17.91 14.42
C ALA A 43 7.08 16.97 13.21
N ILE A 44 7.73 15.82 13.26
CA ILE A 44 7.66 14.80 12.20
C ILE A 44 6.23 14.28 12.07
N ARG A 45 5.57 13.96 13.18
CA ARG A 45 4.18 13.51 13.19
C ARG A 45 3.27 14.52 12.50
N GLN A 46 3.34 15.80 12.91
CA GLN A 46 2.54 16.87 12.31
C GLN A 46 2.83 17.08 10.82
N ALA A 47 4.11 16.96 10.41
CA ALA A 47 4.49 17.06 9.01
C ALA A 47 3.89 15.93 8.16
N LEU A 48 3.93 14.69 8.66
CA LEU A 48 3.34 13.52 7.99
C LEU A 48 1.81 13.60 7.95
N GLU A 49 1.15 14.07 9.01
CA GLU A 49 -0.29 14.35 9.01
C GLU A 49 -0.67 15.41 7.97
N THR A 50 0.15 16.45 7.84
CA THR A 50 -0.05 17.51 6.84
C THR A 50 0.12 16.97 5.42
N LEU A 51 1.11 16.11 5.19
CA LEU A 51 1.28 15.39 3.91
C LEU A 51 0.02 14.57 3.58
N GLY A 52 -0.50 13.83 4.55
CA GLY A 52 -1.75 13.07 4.39
C GLY A 52 -2.96 13.94 4.06
N LYS A 53 -3.08 15.12 4.68
CA LYS A 53 -4.17 16.06 4.38
C LYS A 53 -4.07 16.63 2.96
N LYS A 54 -2.85 16.89 2.47
CA LYS A 54 -2.62 17.39 1.10
C LYS A 54 -2.94 16.34 0.04
N ASN A 55 -2.64 15.07 0.32
CA ASN A 55 -2.80 14.00 -0.64
C ASN A 55 -3.48 12.78 0.01
N LYS A 56 -4.80 12.68 -0.17
CA LYS A 56 -5.61 11.60 0.40
C LYS A 56 -5.16 10.19 -0.02
N ARG A 57 -4.58 10.05 -1.23
CA ARG A 57 -4.05 8.78 -1.72
C ARG A 57 -2.81 8.33 -0.94
N ILE A 58 -2.03 9.28 -0.41
CA ILE A 58 -0.83 9.01 0.38
C ILE A 58 -1.22 8.77 1.84
N ALA A 59 -2.25 9.43 2.35
CA ALA A 59 -2.67 9.35 3.75
C ALA A 59 -2.95 7.92 4.23
N SER A 60 -3.60 7.11 3.40
CA SER A 60 -3.93 5.71 3.72
C SER A 60 -2.79 4.74 3.45
N ARG A 61 -1.69 5.19 2.83
CA ARG A 61 -0.58 4.35 2.35
C ARG A 61 0.66 4.34 3.24
N PHE A 62 0.64 5.01 4.37
CA PHE A 62 1.70 4.89 5.38
C PHE A 62 1.14 4.81 6.79
N ARG A 63 1.87 4.15 7.68
CA ARG A 63 1.54 4.02 9.10
C ARG A 63 2.79 4.11 9.95
N ILE A 64 2.76 4.94 10.99
CA ILE A 64 3.81 5.01 12.00
C ILE A 64 3.58 3.85 12.99
N ILE A 65 4.50 2.89 13.03
CA ILE A 65 4.48 1.77 13.96
C ILE A 65 5.09 2.17 15.30
N SER A 66 6.23 2.86 15.25
CA SER A 66 6.92 3.35 16.43
C SER A 66 7.52 4.73 16.16
N ASN A 67 7.40 5.61 17.14
CA ASN A 67 8.04 6.92 17.13
C ASN A 67 8.63 7.15 18.53
N SER A 68 9.94 7.10 18.63
CA SER A 68 10.64 7.16 19.90
C SER A 68 11.90 8.05 19.83
N VAL A 69 12.32 8.52 21.00
CA VAL A 69 13.48 9.41 21.15
C VAL A 69 14.69 8.60 21.58
N GLY A 70 15.86 8.94 21.05
CA GLY A 70 17.14 8.34 21.40
C GLY A 70 17.92 7.83 20.18
N GLU A 71 19.00 7.14 20.46
CA GLU A 71 19.86 6.55 19.44
C GLU A 71 19.15 5.39 18.73
N LEU A 72 19.46 5.20 17.46
CA LEU A 72 18.97 4.07 16.69
C LEU A 72 19.84 2.86 16.99
N THR A 73 19.24 1.82 17.54
CA THR A 73 19.90 0.62 18.03
C THR A 73 19.71 -0.59 17.12
N GLU A 74 20.49 -1.64 17.34
CA GLU A 74 20.32 -2.91 16.66
C GLU A 74 18.88 -3.47 16.79
N LYS A 75 18.27 -3.30 17.98
CA LYS A 75 16.88 -3.75 18.20
C LYS A 75 15.87 -3.08 17.27
N ASP A 76 16.09 -1.81 16.96
CA ASP A 76 15.23 -1.08 16.04
C ASP A 76 15.38 -1.59 14.60
N VAL A 77 16.59 -1.99 14.21
CA VAL A 77 16.85 -2.62 12.91
C VAL A 77 16.14 -3.96 12.79
N LEU A 78 16.26 -4.82 13.82
CA LEU A 78 15.56 -6.11 13.83
C LEU A 78 14.04 -5.93 13.83
N ALA A 79 13.51 -5.00 14.61
CA ALA A 79 12.08 -4.67 14.59
C ALA A 79 11.62 -4.17 13.22
N SER A 80 12.45 -3.39 12.50
CA SER A 80 12.10 -2.94 11.15
C SER A 80 12.00 -4.10 10.16
N GLU A 81 12.86 -5.11 10.30
CA GLU A 81 12.80 -6.34 9.50
C GLU A 81 11.52 -7.13 9.79
N ASP A 82 11.24 -7.39 11.07
CA ASP A 82 10.07 -8.17 11.51
C ASP A 82 8.74 -7.55 11.05
N PHE A 83 8.64 -6.23 11.06
CA PHE A 83 7.45 -5.52 10.61
C PHE A 83 7.43 -5.18 9.12
N GLY A 84 8.53 -5.40 8.39
CA GLY A 84 8.71 -4.90 7.03
C GLY A 84 8.60 -3.38 6.98
N ALA A 85 9.18 -2.68 7.97
CA ALA A 85 9.04 -1.24 8.15
C ALA A 85 10.28 -0.49 7.65
N LEU A 86 10.07 0.70 7.10
CA LEU A 86 11.14 1.63 6.75
C LEU A 86 11.67 2.29 8.03
N LEU A 87 12.98 2.21 8.24
CA LEU A 87 13.63 2.77 9.41
C LEU A 87 14.12 4.19 9.14
N VAL A 88 13.69 5.12 10.00
CA VAL A 88 13.95 6.55 9.87
C VAL A 88 14.70 7.07 11.10
N SER A 89 15.85 7.71 10.87
CA SER A 89 16.60 8.44 11.88
C SER A 89 16.54 9.94 11.58
N PHE A 90 15.99 10.72 12.49
CA PHE A 90 15.94 12.18 12.38
C PHE A 90 16.82 12.83 13.46
N ASN A 91 17.94 13.40 13.01
CA ASN A 91 18.96 14.03 13.86
C ASN A 91 19.45 13.15 15.03
N ALA A 92 19.09 11.85 15.03
CA ALA A 92 19.50 10.90 16.05
C ALA A 92 20.77 10.17 15.62
N LYS A 93 21.59 9.81 16.59
CA LYS A 93 22.79 9.00 16.37
C LYS A 93 22.37 7.58 16.03
N ILE A 94 23.16 6.94 15.17
CA ILE A 94 22.99 5.53 14.81
C ILE A 94 24.16 4.75 15.41
N GLU A 95 23.89 3.73 16.20
CA GLU A 95 24.90 2.85 16.75
C GLU A 95 25.65 2.09 15.65
N ARG A 96 26.94 1.82 15.85
CA ARG A 96 27.74 1.05 14.89
C ARG A 96 27.22 -0.37 14.70
N SER A 97 26.74 -0.99 15.77
CA SER A 97 26.07 -2.30 15.74
C SER A 97 24.85 -2.28 14.82
N ALA A 98 24.01 -1.24 14.93
CA ALA A 98 22.84 -1.05 14.07
C ALA A 98 23.19 -0.91 12.59
N LEU A 99 24.25 -0.15 12.27
CA LEU A 99 24.73 0.00 10.89
C LEU A 99 25.25 -1.32 10.32
N LEU A 100 25.98 -2.11 11.12
CA LEU A 100 26.49 -3.42 10.69
C LEU A 100 25.34 -4.38 10.39
N VAL A 101 24.38 -4.49 11.30
CA VAL A 101 23.23 -5.38 11.13
C VAL A 101 22.36 -4.93 9.95
N ALA A 102 22.12 -3.63 9.80
CA ALA A 102 21.38 -3.09 8.65
C ALA A 102 22.06 -3.42 7.31
N SER A 103 23.40 -3.29 7.26
CA SER A 103 24.17 -3.65 6.06
C SER A 103 24.15 -5.15 5.77
N GLN A 104 24.22 -6.01 6.78
CA GLN A 104 24.18 -7.47 6.62
C GLN A 104 22.82 -7.97 6.13
N ARG A 105 21.74 -7.28 6.49
CA ARG A 105 20.36 -7.66 6.21
C ARG A 105 19.71 -6.84 5.08
N ASP A 106 20.51 -5.98 4.41
CA ASP A 106 20.04 -5.09 3.34
C ASP A 106 18.85 -4.19 3.75
N ILE A 107 18.87 -3.74 5.03
CA ILE A 107 17.84 -2.87 5.58
C ILE A 107 18.19 -1.41 5.32
N LYS A 108 17.30 -0.68 4.63
CA LYS A 108 17.44 0.73 4.33
C LYS A 108 17.15 1.59 5.55
N ILE A 109 18.10 2.45 5.93
CA ILE A 109 17.93 3.48 6.95
C ILE A 109 17.91 4.85 6.27
N LEU A 110 16.82 5.60 6.46
CA LEU A 110 16.73 7.00 6.04
C LEU A 110 17.22 7.89 7.19
N SER A 111 18.35 8.59 6.99
CA SER A 111 18.88 9.53 7.97
C SER A 111 18.78 10.95 7.48
N HIS A 112 18.05 11.78 8.21
CA HIS A 112 17.80 13.19 7.85
C HIS A 112 17.99 14.13 9.04
N LYS A 113 18.36 15.39 8.72
CA LYS A 113 18.43 16.50 9.68
C LYS A 113 17.39 17.59 9.39
N ILE A 114 16.74 17.52 8.24
CA ILE A 114 15.76 18.50 7.76
C ILE A 114 14.44 17.79 7.54
N ILE A 115 13.37 18.26 8.18
CA ILE A 115 12.02 17.64 8.15
C ILE A 115 11.47 17.56 6.71
N TYR A 116 11.66 18.61 5.90
CA TYR A 116 11.15 18.63 4.53
C TYR A 116 11.76 17.53 3.67
N HIS A 117 13.08 17.29 3.78
CA HIS A 117 13.74 16.20 3.05
C HIS A 117 13.24 14.83 3.51
N LEU A 118 12.99 14.68 4.80
CA LEU A 118 12.42 13.46 5.34
C LEU A 118 11.03 13.18 4.75
N VAL A 119 10.16 14.18 4.74
CA VAL A 119 8.79 14.07 4.22
C VAL A 119 8.79 13.77 2.73
N ASP A 120 9.65 14.45 1.95
CA ASP A 120 9.79 14.23 0.50
C ASP A 120 10.27 12.81 0.18
N ASP A 121 11.20 12.27 0.97
CA ASP A 121 11.69 10.91 0.73
C ASP A 121 10.67 9.84 1.15
N ILE A 122 9.93 10.05 2.24
CA ILE A 122 8.80 9.18 2.59
C ILE A 122 7.73 9.24 1.49
N GLU A 123 7.41 10.41 0.95
CA GLU A 123 6.47 10.55 -0.15
C GLU A 123 6.93 9.76 -1.39
N LYS A 124 8.21 9.85 -1.76
CA LYS A 124 8.79 9.07 -2.87
C LYS A 124 8.69 7.57 -2.63
N GLU A 125 8.97 7.11 -1.42
CA GLU A 125 8.86 5.68 -1.08
C GLU A 125 7.41 5.19 -1.21
N VAL A 126 6.44 5.94 -0.69
CA VAL A 126 5.01 5.63 -0.85
C VAL A 126 4.62 5.58 -2.33
N ILE A 127 5.01 6.59 -3.13
CA ILE A 127 4.73 6.64 -4.56
C ILE A 127 5.39 5.47 -5.30
N SER A 128 6.61 5.10 -4.92
CA SER A 128 7.32 3.95 -5.49
C SER A 128 6.58 2.63 -5.23
N MET A 129 5.99 2.47 -4.04
CA MET A 129 5.17 1.30 -3.72
C MET A 129 3.88 1.28 -4.56
N ILE A 130 3.18 2.39 -4.67
CA ILE A 130 1.94 2.49 -5.46
C ILE A 130 2.19 2.17 -6.96
N LYS A 131 3.32 2.59 -7.52
CA LYS A 131 3.69 2.30 -8.92
C LYS A 131 3.99 0.83 -9.20
N LYS A 132 4.30 0.04 -8.18
CA LYS A 132 4.54 -1.41 -8.31
C LYS A 132 3.24 -2.21 -8.38
N VAL A 133 2.09 -1.61 -8.05
CA VAL A 133 0.78 -2.24 -8.24
C VAL A 133 0.54 -2.37 -9.74
N LYS A 134 0.37 -3.60 -10.22
CA LYS A 134 0.02 -3.87 -11.61
C LYS A 134 -1.30 -3.16 -11.90
N VAL A 135 -1.27 -2.12 -12.72
CA VAL A 135 -2.48 -1.55 -13.30
C VAL A 135 -3.05 -2.61 -14.23
N PHE A 136 -4.17 -3.21 -13.86
CA PHE A 136 -4.91 -4.05 -14.78
C PHE A 136 -5.57 -3.11 -15.81
N GLU A 137 -4.92 -2.95 -16.97
CA GLU A 137 -5.58 -2.33 -18.11
C GLU A 137 -6.71 -3.25 -18.57
N GLN A 138 -7.91 -2.69 -18.61
CA GLN A 138 -9.06 -3.40 -19.15
C GLN A 138 -8.89 -3.50 -20.68
N VAL A 139 -8.30 -4.62 -21.14
CA VAL A 139 -8.03 -4.88 -22.57
C VAL A 139 -9.30 -5.21 -23.36
N GLY A 140 -10.43 -5.46 -22.69
CA GLY A 140 -11.68 -5.73 -23.39
C GLY A 140 -12.86 -6.02 -22.46
N LYS A 141 -14.05 -5.97 -23.02
CA LYS A 141 -15.32 -6.33 -22.38
C LYS A 141 -15.98 -7.46 -23.16
N ALA A 142 -16.36 -8.51 -22.45
CA ALA A 142 -17.14 -9.59 -23.02
C ALA A 142 -18.42 -9.83 -22.22
N LYS A 143 -19.54 -10.03 -22.90
CA LYS A 143 -20.82 -10.37 -22.30
C LYS A 143 -21.03 -11.88 -22.39
N VAL A 144 -21.26 -12.55 -21.26
CA VAL A 144 -21.61 -13.97 -21.24
C VAL A 144 -23.00 -14.13 -21.82
N LEU A 145 -23.14 -14.84 -22.93
CA LEU A 145 -24.41 -15.09 -23.60
C LEU A 145 -25.04 -16.38 -23.11
N LYS A 146 -24.27 -17.44 -22.92
CA LYS A 146 -24.77 -18.75 -22.52
C LYS A 146 -23.70 -19.55 -21.78
N VAL A 147 -24.14 -20.28 -20.75
CA VAL A 147 -23.29 -21.17 -19.97
C VAL A 147 -23.67 -22.61 -20.25
N PHE A 148 -22.70 -23.43 -20.67
CA PHE A 148 -22.88 -24.83 -20.98
C PHE A 148 -22.21 -25.68 -19.89
N LYS A 149 -22.96 -26.58 -19.26
CA LYS A 149 -22.41 -27.57 -18.34
C LYS A 149 -22.07 -28.84 -19.10
N MET A 150 -20.78 -29.19 -19.18
CA MET A 150 -20.33 -30.44 -19.78
C MET A 150 -20.06 -31.49 -18.69
N LYS A 151 -20.65 -32.68 -18.85
CA LYS A 151 -20.36 -33.82 -17.96
C LYS A 151 -18.89 -34.19 -18.06
N GLY A 152 -18.16 -34.06 -16.93
CA GLY A 152 -16.75 -34.47 -16.80
C GLY A 152 -15.69 -33.40 -17.15
N ARG A 153 -16.03 -32.22 -17.69
CA ARG A 153 -15.08 -31.17 -18.07
C ARG A 153 -15.38 -29.76 -17.53
N GLY A 154 -16.32 -29.65 -16.58
CA GLY A 154 -16.64 -28.35 -15.96
C GLY A 154 -17.67 -27.51 -16.71
N VAL A 155 -17.58 -26.21 -16.61
CA VAL A 155 -18.53 -25.23 -17.16
C VAL A 155 -17.83 -24.40 -18.21
N ILE A 156 -18.43 -24.26 -19.39
CA ILE A 156 -17.93 -23.44 -20.51
C ILE A 156 -18.92 -22.27 -20.68
N ALA A 157 -18.39 -21.05 -20.74
CA ALA A 157 -19.17 -19.85 -21.00
C ALA A 157 -18.99 -19.40 -22.45
N GLY A 158 -20.08 -19.29 -23.19
CA GLY A 158 -20.08 -18.64 -24.48
C GLY A 158 -20.20 -17.12 -24.29
N CYS A 159 -19.18 -16.38 -24.69
CA CYS A 159 -19.12 -14.93 -24.53
C CYS A 159 -19.16 -14.23 -25.89
N SER A 160 -19.80 -13.06 -25.94
CA SER A 160 -19.68 -12.11 -27.04
C SER A 160 -18.78 -10.97 -26.63
N ILE A 161 -17.76 -10.67 -27.42
CA ILE A 161 -16.85 -9.55 -27.21
C ILE A 161 -17.63 -8.28 -27.56
N THR A 162 -17.72 -7.34 -26.64
CA THR A 162 -18.37 -6.05 -26.85
C THR A 162 -17.37 -4.93 -27.10
N ASP A 163 -16.12 -5.11 -26.62
CA ASP A 163 -15.05 -4.13 -26.81
C ASP A 163 -13.69 -4.77 -26.55
N GLY A 164 -12.65 -4.40 -27.32
CA GLY A 164 -11.27 -4.89 -27.16
C GLY A 164 -10.96 -6.21 -27.89
N LEU A 165 -9.73 -6.68 -27.70
CA LEU A 165 -9.18 -7.92 -28.28
C LEU A 165 -8.93 -8.94 -27.17
N PHE A 166 -9.37 -10.18 -27.38
CA PHE A 166 -9.06 -11.33 -26.54
C PHE A 166 -8.19 -12.32 -27.35
N SER A 167 -7.01 -12.62 -26.85
CA SER A 167 -6.14 -13.65 -27.41
C SER A 167 -6.23 -14.93 -26.59
#